data_ca1a56ab711b95319f49587c1890f142
#
_entry.id   ca1a56ab711b95319f49587c1890f142
#
_cell.length_a   1.000
_cell.length_b   1.000
_cell.length_c   1.000
_cell.angle_alpha   90.00
_cell.angle_beta   90.00
_cell.angle_gamma   90.00
#
_symmetry.space_group_name_H-M   'P 1'
#
loop_
_entity.id
_entity.type
_entity.pdbx_description
1 polymer ?
#
loop_
_entity_poly.entity_id
_entity_poly.type
_entity_poly.pdbx_seq_one_letter_code
_entity_poly.pdbx_strand_id
1 'polypeptide(L)'
;MLLNRLRRVNEKNRNEFLGIFLHRYPAFVWSDAEPDDIPAFVFHDVTPEALKPLLEYLTENRYTTLTADEYVERASTGEHGAKREVLLTFDDSHESLYSVAYPLLQRYGQKAVAYVVPGRIENSRTSGTFPLCNWPQIREMNRTGVIDIQSHSMFHHSIPISSCVVDFVRPGLNFSFLNGDFAPVREKESIQESGFVPFGYPIHDWGARMREAPAYMENTGVINTCIDYVASRGGEEFFRMPGGRRTLRAVLKDSRLRNPPGRFENEDEQRIAMLEDFIASKREIERQLPGKNVRHYCFPWFRGSRLASALSFEAGYVSNAWGSLVSSTMRYSEEKIWHITRLPCRYIFRLPGRGRRGLSRVLTHRA
;
A
#
# COMPACT_ATOMS: atom_id res chain seq x y z
N MET A 1 -15.75 3.88 15.71
CA MET A 1 -14.80 3.14 14.84
C MET A 1 -15.49 2.09 13.96
N LEU A 2 -16.30 1.20 14.52
CA LEU A 2 -17.01 0.16 13.74
C LEU A 2 -17.91 0.75 12.64
N LEU A 3 -18.68 1.79 12.93
CA LEU A 3 -19.54 2.47 11.97
C LEU A 3 -18.79 3.15 10.80
N ASN A 4 -17.61 3.70 11.06
CA ASN A 4 -16.77 4.28 10.00
C ASN A 4 -16.13 3.18 9.13
N ARG A 5 -15.78 2.04 9.73
CA ARG A 5 -15.27 0.87 9.00
C ARG A 5 -16.38 0.25 8.12
N LEU A 6 -17.60 0.13 8.65
CA LEU A 6 -18.76 -0.35 7.90
C LEU A 6 -19.16 0.62 6.78
N ARG A 7 -19.11 1.94 7.01
CA ARG A 7 -19.32 2.94 5.96
C ARG A 7 -18.29 2.83 4.84
N ARG A 8 -17.01 2.74 5.17
CA ARG A 8 -15.93 2.58 4.17
C ARG A 8 -16.05 1.29 3.37
N VAL A 9 -16.43 0.18 4.01
CA VAL A 9 -16.69 -1.11 3.32
C VAL A 9 -17.88 -1.00 2.38
N ASN A 10 -18.97 -0.36 2.81
CA ASN A 10 -20.14 -0.14 1.96
C ASN A 10 -19.86 0.82 0.80
N GLU A 11 -19.06 1.87 1.03
CA GLU A 11 -18.61 2.79 -0.02
C GLU A 11 -17.69 2.11 -1.02
N LYS A 12 -16.74 1.29 -0.56
CA LYS A 12 -15.83 0.51 -1.42
C LYS A 12 -16.63 -0.45 -2.31
N ASN A 13 -17.56 -1.20 -1.74
CA ASN A 13 -18.40 -2.14 -2.48
C ASN A 13 -19.32 -1.41 -3.48
N ARG A 14 -19.90 -0.28 -3.08
CA ARG A 14 -20.73 0.55 -3.95
C ARG A 14 -19.92 1.13 -5.12
N ASN A 15 -18.70 1.61 -4.86
CA ASN A 15 -17.83 2.17 -5.88
C ASN A 15 -17.34 1.09 -6.84
N GLU A 16 -17.06 -0.12 -6.35
CA GLU A 16 -16.71 -1.27 -7.18
C GLU A 16 -17.88 -1.68 -8.08
N PHE A 17 -19.07 -1.85 -7.51
CA PHE A 17 -20.28 -2.19 -8.26
C PHE A 17 -20.60 -1.12 -9.31
N LEU A 18 -20.50 0.16 -8.92
CA LEU A 18 -20.70 1.28 -9.86
C LEU A 18 -19.62 1.27 -10.96
N GLY A 19 -18.37 0.97 -10.62
CA GLY A 19 -17.27 0.87 -11.58
C GLY A 19 -17.51 -0.24 -12.61
N ILE A 20 -18.01 -1.40 -12.18
CA ILE A 20 -18.38 -2.50 -13.08
C ILE A 20 -19.57 -2.07 -13.97
N PHE A 21 -20.60 -1.50 -13.39
CA PHE A 21 -21.79 -1.04 -14.12
C PHE A 21 -21.49 0.06 -15.14
N LEU A 22 -20.53 0.94 -14.82
CA LEU A 22 -20.06 1.99 -15.74
C LEU A 22 -18.96 1.49 -16.71
N HIS A 23 -18.76 0.17 -16.82
CA HIS A 23 -17.77 -0.46 -17.69
C HIS A 23 -16.33 0.06 -17.49
N ARG A 24 -15.99 0.45 -16.25
CA ARG A 24 -14.61 0.87 -15.89
C ARG A 24 -13.67 -0.29 -15.61
N TYR A 25 -14.21 -1.50 -15.52
CA TYR A 25 -13.46 -2.75 -15.40
C TYR A 25 -13.27 -3.38 -16.77
N PRO A 26 -12.19 -4.16 -16.97
CA PRO A 26 -11.97 -4.90 -18.21
C PRO A 26 -13.19 -5.78 -18.58
N ALA A 27 -13.45 -5.95 -19.86
CA ALA A 27 -14.63 -6.63 -20.37
C ALA A 27 -14.81 -8.04 -19.79
N PHE A 28 -13.73 -8.80 -19.62
CA PHE A 28 -13.79 -10.16 -19.06
C PHE A 28 -14.34 -10.22 -17.61
N VAL A 29 -14.33 -9.11 -16.86
CA VAL A 29 -14.89 -9.07 -15.49
C VAL A 29 -16.41 -9.17 -15.51
N TRP A 30 -17.08 -8.51 -16.44
CA TRP A 30 -18.54 -8.39 -16.48
C TRP A 30 -19.19 -9.13 -17.66
N SER A 31 -18.43 -9.52 -18.68
CA SER A 31 -18.88 -10.28 -19.85
C SER A 31 -18.08 -11.57 -20.03
N ASP A 32 -18.32 -12.31 -21.11
CA ASP A 32 -17.58 -13.51 -21.49
C ASP A 32 -16.44 -13.22 -22.48
N ALA A 33 -16.06 -11.97 -22.62
CA ALA A 33 -14.96 -11.56 -23.48
C ALA A 33 -13.61 -12.10 -22.98
N GLU A 34 -12.68 -12.32 -23.91
CA GLU A 34 -11.27 -12.51 -23.60
C GLU A 34 -10.68 -11.19 -23.07
N PRO A 35 -9.64 -11.23 -22.23
CA PRO A 35 -8.93 -10.03 -21.82
C PRO A 35 -8.28 -9.33 -23.02
N ASP A 36 -8.50 -8.01 -23.12
CA ASP A 36 -7.83 -7.18 -24.14
C ASP A 36 -6.35 -6.95 -23.83
N ASP A 37 -5.97 -7.10 -22.56
CA ASP A 37 -4.63 -6.93 -22.02
C ASP A 37 -4.27 -8.07 -21.07
N ILE A 38 -3.00 -8.14 -20.66
CA ILE A 38 -2.55 -9.06 -19.61
C ILE A 38 -3.13 -8.63 -18.26
N PRO A 39 -4.07 -9.40 -17.65
CA PRO A 39 -4.66 -9.02 -16.37
C PRO A 39 -3.64 -9.10 -15.24
N ALA A 40 -3.62 -8.07 -14.38
CA ALA A 40 -2.83 -8.06 -13.16
C ALA A 40 -3.74 -8.13 -11.92
N PHE A 41 -3.37 -8.97 -10.95
CA PHE A 41 -4.15 -9.20 -9.73
C PHE A 41 -3.36 -8.87 -8.48
N VAL A 42 -4.05 -8.30 -7.47
CA VAL A 42 -3.42 -7.92 -6.21
C VAL A 42 -3.88 -8.80 -5.05
N PHE A 43 -2.89 -9.18 -4.27
CA PHE A 43 -3.01 -9.87 -2.99
C PHE A 43 -2.29 -9.06 -1.90
N HIS A 44 -2.66 -9.32 -0.64
CA HIS A 44 -1.96 -8.82 0.53
C HIS A 44 -1.69 -10.01 1.45
N ASP A 45 -2.38 -10.11 2.58
CA ASP A 45 -2.34 -11.29 3.43
C ASP A 45 -3.19 -12.41 2.84
N VAL A 46 -2.68 -13.65 2.83
CA VAL A 46 -3.35 -14.81 2.21
C VAL A 46 -3.36 -16.02 3.13
N THR A 47 -4.40 -16.85 2.96
CA THR A 47 -4.45 -18.18 3.57
C THR A 47 -4.41 -19.26 2.49
N PRO A 48 -4.05 -20.51 2.84
CA PRO A 48 -4.07 -21.61 1.87
C PRO A 48 -5.44 -21.80 1.22
N GLU A 49 -6.52 -21.65 1.98
CA GLU A 49 -7.91 -21.83 1.52
C GLU A 49 -8.32 -20.77 0.52
N ALA A 50 -7.78 -19.54 0.65
CA ALA A 50 -8.06 -18.44 -0.26
C ALA A 50 -7.22 -18.52 -1.54
N LEU A 51 -5.92 -18.82 -1.41
CA LEU A 51 -4.98 -18.75 -2.54
C LEU A 51 -5.01 -20.02 -3.40
N LYS A 52 -5.04 -21.21 -2.79
CA LYS A 52 -4.95 -22.49 -3.51
C LYS A 52 -5.98 -22.63 -4.64
N PRO A 53 -7.29 -22.35 -4.45
CA PRO A 53 -8.28 -22.48 -5.52
C PRO A 53 -8.02 -21.53 -6.71
N LEU A 54 -7.38 -20.38 -6.48
CA LEU A 54 -7.02 -19.42 -7.52
C LEU A 54 -5.87 -19.96 -8.39
N LEU A 55 -4.84 -20.53 -7.74
CA LEU A 55 -3.71 -21.14 -8.46
C LEU A 55 -4.14 -22.41 -9.20
N GLU A 56 -5.03 -23.24 -8.61
CA GLU A 56 -5.64 -24.39 -9.29
C GLU A 56 -6.36 -23.93 -10.57
N TYR A 57 -7.22 -22.91 -10.45
CA TYR A 57 -7.93 -22.36 -11.60
C TYR A 57 -6.99 -21.90 -12.73
N LEU A 58 -5.92 -21.16 -12.37
CA LEU A 58 -4.93 -20.70 -13.35
C LEU A 58 -4.23 -21.88 -14.03
N THR A 59 -3.78 -22.86 -13.26
CA THR A 59 -3.04 -24.04 -13.75
C THR A 59 -3.92 -24.92 -14.65
N GLU A 60 -5.14 -25.25 -14.21
CA GLU A 60 -6.09 -26.07 -14.99
C GLU A 60 -6.47 -25.41 -16.32
N ASN A 61 -6.49 -24.08 -16.36
CA ASN A 61 -6.79 -23.32 -17.55
C ASN A 61 -5.54 -22.86 -18.32
N ARG A 62 -4.35 -23.37 -17.96
CA ARG A 62 -3.08 -23.12 -18.65
C ARG A 62 -2.68 -21.63 -18.68
N TYR A 63 -3.00 -20.89 -17.62
CA TYR A 63 -2.49 -19.55 -17.44
C TYR A 63 -1.04 -19.58 -16.96
N THR A 64 -0.19 -18.77 -17.60
CA THR A 64 1.20 -18.53 -17.20
C THR A 64 1.30 -17.23 -16.43
N THR A 65 2.04 -17.24 -15.33
CA THR A 65 2.28 -16.03 -14.52
C THR A 65 3.62 -15.40 -14.89
N LEU A 66 3.66 -14.07 -14.89
CA LEU A 66 4.80 -13.28 -15.34
C LEU A 66 5.52 -12.61 -14.15
N THR A 67 6.82 -12.32 -14.33
CA THR A 67 7.54 -11.32 -13.55
C THR A 67 7.14 -9.91 -13.99
N ALA A 68 7.55 -8.88 -13.24
CA ALA A 68 7.22 -7.51 -13.63
C ALA A 68 7.93 -7.06 -14.92
N ASP A 69 9.17 -7.50 -15.14
CA ASP A 69 9.89 -7.22 -16.40
C ASP A 69 9.23 -7.93 -17.59
N GLU A 70 8.91 -9.24 -17.46
CA GLU A 70 8.20 -10.00 -18.50
C GLU A 70 6.84 -9.34 -18.84
N TYR A 71 6.11 -8.87 -17.82
CA TYR A 71 4.85 -8.17 -18.02
C TYR A 71 5.01 -6.89 -18.84
N VAL A 72 5.96 -6.02 -18.46
CA VAL A 72 6.18 -4.74 -19.17
C VAL A 72 6.67 -4.98 -20.60
N GLU A 73 7.54 -5.95 -20.82
CA GLU A 73 8.01 -6.34 -22.15
C GLU A 73 6.84 -6.79 -23.03
N ARG A 74 6.02 -7.75 -22.56
CA ARG A 74 4.83 -8.23 -23.29
C ARG A 74 3.83 -7.12 -23.56
N ALA A 75 3.55 -6.30 -22.53
CA ALA A 75 2.60 -5.22 -22.65
C ALA A 75 3.07 -4.14 -23.65
N SER A 76 4.38 -3.88 -23.74
CA SER A 76 4.95 -2.88 -24.66
C SER A 76 5.01 -3.32 -26.11
N THR A 77 5.17 -4.62 -26.38
CA THR A 77 5.24 -5.16 -27.76
C THR A 77 3.87 -5.36 -28.40
N GLY A 78 2.79 -5.22 -27.63
CA GLY A 78 1.42 -5.45 -28.14
C GLY A 78 1.11 -6.93 -28.44
N GLU A 79 1.96 -7.86 -28.02
CA GLU A 79 1.77 -9.32 -28.18
C GLU A 79 0.72 -9.88 -27.19
N HIS A 80 -0.25 -9.06 -26.80
CA HIS A 80 -1.31 -9.48 -25.88
C HIS A 80 -2.46 -10.16 -26.64
N GLY A 81 -3.17 -11.03 -25.96
CA GLY A 81 -4.42 -11.62 -26.42
C GLY A 81 -4.32 -13.02 -27.00
N ALA A 82 -3.15 -13.48 -27.46
CA ALA A 82 -2.97 -14.86 -27.94
C ALA A 82 -2.53 -15.85 -26.85
N LYS A 83 -2.08 -15.35 -25.71
CA LYS A 83 -1.52 -16.16 -24.61
C LYS A 83 -2.33 -15.95 -23.32
N ARG A 84 -2.57 -17.04 -22.61
CA ARG A 84 -3.17 -17.00 -21.26
C ARG A 84 -2.12 -16.60 -20.24
N GLU A 85 -1.82 -15.31 -20.18
CA GLU A 85 -0.81 -14.72 -19.30
C GLU A 85 -1.49 -13.83 -18.26
N VAL A 86 -0.97 -13.80 -17.02
CA VAL A 86 -1.43 -12.95 -15.93
C VAL A 86 -0.26 -12.50 -15.07
N LEU A 87 -0.43 -11.37 -14.37
CA LEU A 87 0.49 -10.91 -13.34
C LEU A 87 -0.14 -11.10 -11.95
N LEU A 88 0.52 -11.82 -11.07
CA LEU A 88 0.14 -11.93 -9.66
C LEU A 88 1.03 -11.01 -8.84
N THR A 89 0.45 -10.14 -8.02
CA THR A 89 1.22 -9.19 -7.21
C THR A 89 0.82 -9.29 -5.73
N PHE A 90 1.80 -9.27 -4.84
CA PHE A 90 1.63 -9.29 -3.39
C PHE A 90 2.21 -8.00 -2.81
N ASP A 91 1.40 -7.26 -2.04
CA ASP A 91 1.81 -6.01 -1.42
C ASP A 91 2.17 -6.22 0.07
N ASP A 92 2.84 -5.23 0.68
CA ASP A 92 3.09 -5.07 2.13
C ASP A 92 4.07 -6.03 2.78
N SER A 93 4.62 -7.01 2.09
CA SER A 93 5.57 -8.00 2.64
C SER A 93 5.01 -8.87 3.78
N HIS A 94 3.70 -9.17 3.82
CA HIS A 94 3.11 -10.04 4.83
C HIS A 94 3.84 -11.39 4.92
N GLU A 95 3.94 -11.94 6.14
CA GLU A 95 4.61 -13.22 6.39
C GLU A 95 3.98 -14.38 5.62
N SER A 96 2.67 -14.31 5.35
CA SER A 96 1.95 -15.28 4.53
C SER A 96 2.43 -15.34 3.07
N LEU A 97 3.16 -14.33 2.58
CA LEU A 97 3.85 -14.41 1.29
C LEU A 97 4.88 -15.54 1.30
N TYR A 98 5.64 -15.69 2.41
CA TYR A 98 6.65 -16.74 2.54
C TYR A 98 6.04 -18.07 3.01
N SER A 99 5.19 -18.05 4.05
CA SER A 99 4.69 -19.29 4.65
C SER A 99 3.56 -19.97 3.85
N VAL A 100 2.84 -19.20 3.02
CA VAL A 100 1.68 -19.71 2.27
C VAL A 100 1.86 -19.56 0.77
N ALA A 101 2.10 -18.33 0.29
CA ALA A 101 2.09 -18.07 -1.15
C ALA A 101 3.28 -18.72 -1.86
N TYR A 102 4.49 -18.54 -1.34
CA TYR A 102 5.71 -19.06 -1.96
C TYR A 102 5.70 -20.58 -2.18
N PRO A 103 5.42 -21.45 -1.18
CA PRO A 103 5.36 -22.90 -1.41
C PRO A 103 4.22 -23.32 -2.34
N LEU A 104 3.09 -22.62 -2.34
CA LEU A 104 2.02 -22.91 -3.28
C LEU A 104 2.39 -22.51 -4.71
N LEU A 105 2.98 -21.33 -4.92
CA LEU A 105 3.46 -20.91 -6.23
C LEU A 105 4.49 -21.88 -6.80
N GLN A 106 5.44 -22.35 -5.99
CA GLN A 106 6.40 -23.40 -6.39
C GLN A 106 5.68 -24.68 -6.81
N ARG A 107 4.72 -25.14 -6.00
CA ARG A 107 3.96 -26.37 -6.27
C ARG A 107 3.19 -26.33 -7.58
N TYR A 108 2.61 -25.17 -7.94
CA TYR A 108 1.84 -24.98 -9.14
C TYR A 108 2.67 -24.47 -10.34
N GLY A 109 3.98 -24.32 -10.20
CA GLY A 109 4.87 -23.81 -11.25
C GLY A 109 4.54 -22.37 -11.65
N GLN A 110 4.01 -21.58 -10.74
CA GLN A 110 3.61 -20.18 -10.95
C GLN A 110 4.63 -19.22 -10.33
N LYS A 111 4.69 -18.00 -10.88
CA LYS A 111 5.52 -16.89 -10.39
C LYS A 111 4.62 -15.78 -9.84
N ALA A 112 5.19 -14.87 -9.05
CA ALA A 112 4.53 -13.64 -8.63
C ALA A 112 5.54 -12.51 -8.45
N VAL A 113 5.02 -11.28 -8.36
CA VAL A 113 5.76 -10.09 -7.97
C VAL A 113 5.42 -9.75 -6.52
N ALA A 114 6.41 -9.46 -5.69
CA ALA A 114 6.20 -8.92 -4.36
C ALA A 114 6.68 -7.46 -4.29
N TYR A 115 5.78 -6.56 -4.00
CA TYR A 115 6.10 -5.17 -3.72
C TYR A 115 6.35 -5.01 -2.22
N VAL A 116 7.62 -4.93 -1.84
CA VAL A 116 8.05 -4.96 -0.43
C VAL A 116 8.26 -3.55 0.13
N VAL A 117 8.08 -3.41 1.45
CA VAL A 117 8.28 -2.18 2.22
C VAL A 117 9.55 -2.31 3.07
N PRO A 118 10.75 -2.02 2.52
CA PRO A 118 12.03 -2.40 3.13
C PRO A 118 12.26 -1.79 4.51
N GLY A 119 11.85 -0.56 4.77
CA GLY A 119 12.02 0.10 6.06
C GLY A 119 11.14 -0.46 7.20
N ARG A 120 10.21 -1.37 6.89
CA ARG A 120 9.34 -2.03 7.88
C ARG A 120 9.78 -3.44 8.24
N ILE A 121 10.63 -4.06 7.42
CA ILE A 121 10.98 -5.49 7.54
C ILE A 121 11.71 -5.78 8.86
N GLU A 122 12.64 -4.94 9.28
CA GLU A 122 13.39 -5.13 10.54
C GLU A 122 12.57 -4.77 11.77
N ASN A 123 11.66 -3.79 11.64
CA ASN A 123 10.83 -3.29 12.75
C ASN A 123 9.63 -4.19 13.07
N SER A 124 9.26 -5.13 12.21
CA SER A 124 8.08 -6.00 12.40
C SER A 124 8.21 -6.94 13.61
N ARG A 125 9.44 -7.29 14.01
CA ARG A 125 9.69 -8.16 15.17
C ARG A 125 9.41 -7.48 16.51
N THR A 126 9.39 -6.15 16.55
CA THR A 126 9.20 -5.38 17.78
C THR A 126 7.77 -4.87 17.97
N SER A 127 6.96 -4.81 16.92
CA SER A 127 5.61 -4.22 16.98
C SER A 127 4.43 -5.20 17.09
N GLY A 128 4.66 -6.49 16.99
CA GLY A 128 3.72 -7.56 17.44
C GLY A 128 2.36 -7.71 16.74
N THR A 129 2.05 -6.93 15.71
CA THR A 129 0.67 -6.83 15.21
C THR A 129 0.44 -7.33 13.78
N PHE A 130 1.45 -7.31 12.92
CA PHE A 130 1.40 -7.91 11.58
C PHE A 130 2.77 -8.50 11.27
N PRO A 131 2.90 -9.83 11.28
CA PRO A 131 4.15 -10.48 10.94
C PRO A 131 4.48 -10.19 9.47
N LEU A 132 5.66 -9.62 9.24
CA LEU A 132 6.22 -9.43 7.90
C LEU A 132 7.31 -10.46 7.62
N CYS A 133 7.55 -10.73 6.34
CA CYS A 133 8.71 -11.46 5.90
C CYS A 133 9.99 -10.81 6.43
N ASN A 134 10.98 -11.60 6.81
CA ASN A 134 12.32 -11.10 7.12
C ASN A 134 13.23 -11.17 5.87
N TRP A 135 14.38 -10.49 5.92
CA TRP A 135 15.31 -10.46 4.80
C TRP A 135 15.86 -11.85 4.37
N PRO A 136 16.16 -12.80 5.28
CA PRO A 136 16.50 -14.18 4.88
C PRO A 136 15.41 -14.85 4.03
N GLN A 137 14.14 -14.73 4.40
CA GLN A 137 12.99 -15.26 3.64
C GLN A 137 12.88 -14.58 2.26
N ILE A 138 13.01 -13.25 2.21
CA ILE A 138 12.97 -12.49 0.96
C ILE A 138 14.14 -12.88 0.04
N ARG A 139 15.34 -13.05 0.57
CA ARG A 139 16.49 -13.52 -0.21
C ARG A 139 16.26 -14.91 -0.80
N GLU A 140 15.67 -15.83 -0.03
CA GLU A 140 15.34 -17.17 -0.52
C GLU A 140 14.34 -17.10 -1.69
N MET A 141 13.24 -16.38 -1.51
CA MET A 141 12.21 -16.21 -2.55
C MET A 141 12.79 -15.60 -3.84
N ASN A 142 13.60 -14.56 -3.71
CA ASN A 142 14.26 -13.91 -4.84
C ASN A 142 15.24 -14.86 -5.57
N ARG A 143 16.04 -15.62 -4.82
CA ARG A 143 17.05 -16.56 -5.38
C ARG A 143 16.42 -17.67 -6.23
N THR A 144 15.24 -18.13 -5.88
CA THR A 144 14.52 -19.17 -6.65
C THR A 144 13.86 -18.65 -7.91
N GLY A 145 13.70 -17.32 -8.07
CA GLY A 145 13.01 -16.72 -9.20
C GLY A 145 11.48 -16.91 -9.19
N VAL A 146 10.93 -17.51 -8.14
CA VAL A 146 9.47 -17.69 -7.97
C VAL A 146 8.81 -16.36 -7.62
N ILE A 147 9.47 -15.55 -6.78
CA ILE A 147 8.99 -14.23 -6.40
C ILE A 147 9.95 -13.16 -6.90
N ASP A 148 9.47 -12.31 -7.78
CA ASP A 148 10.16 -11.11 -8.26
C ASP A 148 9.97 -9.99 -7.23
N ILE A 149 11.05 -9.61 -6.52
CA ILE A 149 11.00 -8.61 -5.45
C ILE A 149 11.13 -7.20 -6.03
N GLN A 150 10.15 -6.33 -5.75
CA GLN A 150 10.05 -4.95 -6.22
C GLN A 150 9.63 -4.01 -5.09
N SER A 151 9.52 -2.69 -5.35
CA SER A 151 9.36 -1.67 -4.32
C SER A 151 7.91 -1.27 -4.04
N HIS A 152 7.56 -1.11 -2.73
CA HIS A 152 6.29 -0.56 -2.25
C HIS A 152 6.49 0.64 -1.31
N SER A 153 7.35 1.57 -1.67
CA SER A 153 7.88 2.67 -0.85
C SER A 153 8.82 2.23 0.28
N MET A 154 9.55 3.17 0.84
CA MET A 154 10.46 2.86 1.94
C MET A 154 9.73 2.46 3.23
N PHE A 155 8.63 3.16 3.56
CA PHE A 155 7.94 2.99 4.84
C PHE A 155 6.43 2.80 4.75
N HIS A 156 5.83 2.96 3.57
CA HIS A 156 4.37 2.92 3.38
C HIS A 156 3.62 3.96 4.24
N HIS A 157 4.20 5.15 4.41
CA HIS A 157 3.67 6.15 5.31
C HIS A 157 2.49 6.94 4.74
N SER A 158 1.53 7.22 5.62
CA SER A 158 0.58 8.31 5.46
C SER A 158 1.15 9.59 6.05
N ILE A 159 0.79 10.72 5.47
CA ILE A 159 1.20 12.05 5.92
C ILE A 159 -0.01 12.87 6.38
N PRO A 160 0.13 13.80 7.33
CA PRO A 160 -0.88 14.81 7.60
C PRO A 160 -1.14 15.65 6.34
N ILE A 161 -2.39 15.81 5.93
CA ILE A 161 -2.77 16.57 4.73
C ILE A 161 -3.62 17.80 5.06
N SER A 162 -3.88 18.04 6.32
CA SER A 162 -4.62 19.22 6.80
C SER A 162 -4.24 19.57 8.24
N SER A 163 -4.54 20.81 8.64
CA SER A 163 -4.42 21.26 10.04
C SER A 163 -5.50 20.68 10.97
N CYS A 164 -6.47 19.94 10.42
CA CYS A 164 -7.58 19.37 11.19
C CYS A 164 -7.08 18.18 12.04
N VAL A 165 -7.16 18.29 13.36
CA VAL A 165 -6.86 17.20 14.29
C VAL A 165 -8.10 16.32 14.46
N VAL A 166 -8.04 15.08 13.96
CA VAL A 166 -9.15 14.11 14.01
C VAL A 166 -9.21 13.36 15.34
N ASP A 167 -8.05 13.05 15.94
CA ASP A 167 -7.94 12.41 17.26
C ASP A 167 -6.58 12.72 17.89
N PHE A 168 -6.30 12.12 19.04
CA PHE A 168 -5.00 12.13 19.73
C PHE A 168 -4.52 10.71 19.97
N VAL A 169 -3.21 10.51 20.05
CA VAL A 169 -2.63 9.22 20.46
C VAL A 169 -3.08 8.94 21.89
N ARG A 170 -3.73 7.81 22.10
CA ARG A 170 -4.37 7.41 23.36
C ARG A 170 -4.45 5.90 23.49
N PRO A 171 -4.69 5.36 24.70
CA PRO A 171 -4.93 3.93 24.91
C PRO A 171 -6.05 3.39 24.02
N GLY A 172 -5.90 2.16 23.57
CA GLY A 172 -6.88 1.48 22.71
C GLY A 172 -6.91 1.94 21.25
N LEU A 173 -6.05 2.88 20.85
CA LEU A 173 -5.70 3.04 19.43
C LEU A 173 -4.82 1.86 19.02
N ASN A 174 -5.10 1.34 17.83
CA ASN A 174 -4.27 0.27 17.28
C ASN A 174 -2.90 0.86 16.91
N PHE A 175 -1.89 0.64 17.76
CA PHE A 175 -0.52 1.16 17.60
C PHE A 175 0.18 0.62 16.34
N SER A 176 -0.21 -0.54 15.83
CA SER A 176 0.33 -1.04 14.56
C SER A 176 -0.02 -0.13 13.40
N PHE A 177 -1.25 0.39 13.42
CA PHE A 177 -1.70 1.37 12.46
C PHE A 177 -0.93 2.69 12.58
N LEU A 178 -0.67 3.17 13.80
CA LEU A 178 0.08 4.40 14.05
C LEU A 178 1.57 4.25 13.73
N ASN A 179 2.20 3.14 14.13
CA ASN A 179 3.63 2.92 13.91
C ASN A 179 3.99 2.49 12.49
N GLY A 180 3.04 1.91 11.76
CA GLY A 180 3.23 1.47 10.39
C GLY A 180 2.81 2.52 9.36
N ASP A 181 1.65 3.13 9.56
CA ASP A 181 1.01 3.96 8.54
C ASP A 181 1.05 5.46 8.88
N PHE A 182 1.33 5.81 10.13
CA PHE A 182 1.47 7.18 10.62
C PHE A 182 2.81 7.37 11.29
N ALA A 183 3.89 7.49 10.54
CA ALA A 183 5.03 8.13 11.14
C ALA A 183 4.69 9.62 11.31
N PRO A 184 4.78 10.17 12.51
CA PRO A 184 4.81 11.61 12.64
C PRO A 184 5.95 12.11 11.77
N VAL A 185 5.72 13.16 10.98
CA VAL A 185 6.79 13.89 10.31
C VAL A 185 7.62 14.52 11.42
N ARG A 186 8.56 13.76 11.97
CA ARG A 186 9.58 14.27 12.88
C ARG A 186 10.87 14.38 12.10
N GLU A 187 11.62 15.42 12.43
CA GLU A 187 13.02 15.53 12.08
C GLU A 187 13.73 14.19 12.33
N LYS A 188 14.54 13.78 11.39
CA LYS A 188 15.11 12.44 11.15
C LYS A 188 15.74 11.70 12.36
N GLU A 189 15.87 12.29 13.54
CA GLU A 189 16.75 11.79 14.60
C GLU A 189 16.08 11.16 15.83
N SER A 190 14.78 11.36 16.07
CA SER A 190 14.21 11.01 17.39
C SER A 190 13.20 9.85 17.41
N ILE A 191 12.77 9.30 16.28
CA ILE A 191 11.79 8.20 16.23
C ILE A 191 12.43 6.83 16.17
N GLN A 192 13.68 6.74 15.70
CA GLN A 192 14.40 5.46 15.57
C GLN A 192 14.73 4.79 16.92
N GLU A 193 14.81 5.54 18.01
CA GLU A 193 15.25 4.98 19.29
C GLU A 193 14.15 4.46 20.21
N SER A 194 12.90 4.89 20.09
CA SER A 194 11.85 4.47 21.03
C SER A 194 10.61 3.78 20.42
N GLY A 195 10.40 3.86 19.13
CA GLY A 195 9.26 3.19 18.44
C GLY A 195 7.86 3.62 18.92
N PHE A 196 7.75 4.57 19.84
CA PHE A 196 6.50 4.94 20.49
C PHE A 196 6.15 6.42 20.27
N VAL A 197 4.99 6.66 19.67
CA VAL A 197 4.39 8.00 19.61
C VAL A 197 3.73 8.29 20.95
N PRO A 198 4.11 9.39 21.66
CA PRO A 198 3.60 9.68 23.01
C PRO A 198 2.08 9.89 23.05
N PHE A 199 1.45 9.55 24.18
CA PHE A 199 0.05 9.89 24.41
C PHE A 199 -0.15 11.41 24.36
N GLY A 200 -1.25 11.84 23.76
CA GLY A 200 -1.53 13.26 23.55
C GLY A 200 -1.01 13.83 22.25
N TYR A 201 -0.18 13.08 21.49
CA TYR A 201 0.23 13.50 20.15
C TYR A 201 -1.01 13.72 19.24
N PRO A 202 -1.17 14.90 18.59
CA PRO A 202 -2.31 15.19 17.75
C PRO A 202 -2.26 14.38 16.43
N ILE A 203 -3.33 13.66 16.13
CA ILE A 203 -3.51 12.94 14.88
C ILE A 203 -4.30 13.82 13.91
N HIS A 204 -3.65 14.27 12.86
CA HIS A 204 -4.26 15.10 11.83
C HIS A 204 -5.05 14.25 10.84
N ASP A 205 -5.89 14.88 10.02
CA ASP A 205 -6.40 14.25 8.82
C ASP A 205 -5.25 13.93 7.88
N TRP A 206 -5.29 12.75 7.24
CA TRP A 206 -4.13 12.14 6.61
C TRP A 206 -4.43 11.58 5.21
N GLY A 207 -3.38 11.41 4.43
CA GLY A 207 -3.44 10.82 3.10
C GLY A 207 -2.14 10.14 2.70
N ALA A 208 -2.19 9.42 1.58
CA ALA A 208 -1.00 8.78 1.03
C ALA A 208 0.05 9.81 0.60
N ARG A 209 1.33 9.56 0.93
CA ARG A 209 2.47 10.43 0.56
C ARG A 209 2.57 10.66 -0.95
N MET A 210 2.34 9.63 -1.75
CA MET A 210 2.45 9.69 -3.21
C MET A 210 1.24 10.35 -3.90
N ARG A 211 0.28 10.85 -3.12
CA ARG A 211 -0.78 11.72 -3.59
C ARG A 211 -0.25 13.15 -3.71
N GLU A 212 -0.87 13.96 -4.57
CA GLU A 212 -0.41 15.33 -4.87
C GLU A 212 -0.61 16.36 -3.73
N ALA A 213 -1.14 15.93 -2.58
CA ALA A 213 -1.34 16.81 -1.42
C ALA A 213 -0.03 17.03 -0.67
N PRO A 214 0.33 18.29 -0.33
CA PRO A 214 1.49 18.59 0.50
C PRO A 214 1.27 18.12 1.93
N ALA A 215 2.35 17.77 2.64
CA ALA A 215 2.28 17.43 4.05
C ALA A 215 2.07 18.68 4.91
N TYR A 216 1.18 18.57 5.90
CA TYR A 216 1.03 19.58 6.93
C TYR A 216 1.97 19.29 8.11
N MET A 217 2.70 20.30 8.53
CA MET A 217 3.60 20.27 9.68
C MET A 217 3.04 21.14 10.79
N GLU A 218 2.61 20.51 11.89
CA GLU A 218 2.14 21.21 13.09
C GLU A 218 3.36 21.82 13.83
N ASN A 219 3.14 22.96 14.48
CA ASN A 219 4.16 23.57 15.31
C ASN A 219 4.58 22.65 16.47
N THR A 220 5.89 22.44 16.65
CA THR A 220 6.42 21.53 17.67
C THR A 220 6.01 21.95 19.09
N GLY A 221 5.91 23.25 19.39
CA GLY A 221 5.41 23.75 20.66
C GLY A 221 3.96 23.36 20.94
N VAL A 222 3.11 23.33 19.91
CA VAL A 222 1.73 22.85 19.99
C VAL A 222 1.69 21.36 20.29
N ILE A 223 2.50 20.58 19.59
CA ILE A 223 2.61 19.10 19.78
C ILE A 223 3.06 18.82 21.22
N ASN A 224 4.16 19.44 21.66
CA ASN A 224 4.73 19.24 23.00
C ASN A 224 3.74 19.66 24.08
N THR A 225 3.04 20.79 23.92
CA THR A 225 2.01 21.23 24.88
C THR A 225 0.94 20.13 25.09
N CYS A 226 0.48 19.47 24.03
CA CYS A 226 -0.51 18.41 24.14
C CYS A 226 0.05 17.15 24.83
N ILE A 227 1.28 16.76 24.51
CA ILE A 227 1.96 15.62 25.12
C ILE A 227 2.20 15.84 26.58
N ASP A 228 2.81 16.99 26.95
CA ASP A 228 3.15 17.36 28.35
C ASP A 228 1.89 17.51 29.22
N TYR A 229 0.80 18.02 28.62
CA TYR A 229 -0.47 18.11 29.30
C TYR A 229 -1.01 16.75 29.71
N VAL A 230 -0.90 15.76 28.83
CA VAL A 230 -1.32 14.37 29.09
C VAL A 230 -0.35 13.71 30.08
N ALA A 231 0.96 13.84 29.85
CA ALA A 231 1.99 13.25 30.73
C ALA A 231 1.87 13.72 32.16
N SER A 232 1.70 15.06 32.41
CA SER A 232 1.56 15.64 33.74
C SER A 232 0.27 15.22 34.47
N ARG A 233 -0.65 14.55 33.79
CA ARG A 233 -1.94 14.06 34.33
C ARG A 233 -2.07 12.53 34.31
N GLY A 234 -0.94 11.83 34.40
CA GLY A 234 -0.88 10.39 34.53
C GLY A 234 -0.93 9.63 33.19
N GLY A 235 -0.67 10.31 32.05
CA GLY A 235 -0.56 9.66 30.77
C GLY A 235 -1.83 8.89 30.36
N GLU A 236 -1.84 7.59 30.51
CA GLU A 236 -2.99 6.75 30.20
C GLU A 236 -4.23 7.11 31.03
N GLU A 237 -4.03 7.39 32.33
CA GLU A 237 -5.12 7.70 33.27
C GLU A 237 -5.89 8.98 32.85
N PHE A 238 -5.23 9.93 32.22
CA PHE A 238 -5.89 11.11 31.66
C PHE A 238 -7.03 10.76 30.71
N PHE A 239 -6.85 9.74 29.90
CA PHE A 239 -7.88 9.32 28.92
C PHE A 239 -9.02 8.50 29.51
N ARG A 240 -8.85 7.98 30.74
CA ARG A 240 -9.92 7.33 31.52
C ARG A 240 -10.86 8.35 32.17
N MET A 241 -10.42 9.60 32.34
CA MET A 241 -11.26 10.65 32.87
C MET A 241 -12.37 11.08 31.91
N PRO A 242 -13.60 11.32 32.40
CA PRO A 242 -14.69 11.84 31.57
C PRO A 242 -14.30 13.16 30.89
N GLY A 243 -14.44 13.22 29.57
CA GLY A 243 -14.17 14.44 28.82
C GLY A 243 -12.69 14.73 28.49
N GLY A 244 -11.73 13.85 28.85
CA GLY A 244 -10.29 14.05 28.60
C GLY A 244 -9.97 14.48 27.16
N ARG A 245 -10.56 13.83 26.15
CA ARG A 245 -10.39 14.23 24.73
C ARG A 245 -10.92 15.62 24.42
N ARG A 246 -12.02 16.05 25.05
CA ARG A 246 -12.59 17.41 24.88
C ARG A 246 -11.64 18.45 25.50
N THR A 247 -11.13 18.15 26.69
CA THR A 247 -10.15 18.99 27.38
C THR A 247 -8.89 19.15 26.55
N LEU A 248 -8.35 18.05 26.00
CA LEU A 248 -7.15 18.10 25.17
C LEU A 248 -7.36 18.89 23.87
N ARG A 249 -8.57 18.87 23.29
CA ARG A 249 -8.92 19.73 22.14
C ARG A 249 -8.92 21.21 22.51
N ALA A 250 -9.34 21.56 23.74
CA ALA A 250 -9.27 22.94 24.23
C ALA A 250 -7.81 23.37 24.44
N VAL A 251 -6.96 22.50 25.01
CA VAL A 251 -5.52 22.73 25.16
C VAL A 251 -4.85 22.96 23.82
N LEU A 252 -5.14 22.10 22.81
CA LEU A 252 -4.64 22.26 21.45
C LEU A 252 -5.02 23.62 20.87
N LYS A 253 -6.30 24.00 20.97
CA LYS A 253 -6.79 25.28 20.46
C LYS A 253 -6.07 26.46 21.12
N ASP A 254 -5.94 26.44 22.43
CA ASP A 254 -5.28 27.49 23.20
C ASP A 254 -3.77 27.54 22.90
N SER A 255 -3.11 26.39 22.78
CA SER A 255 -1.70 26.33 22.38
C SER A 255 -1.47 26.89 20.95
N ARG A 256 -2.35 26.62 20.01
CA ARG A 256 -2.27 27.19 18.65
C ARG A 256 -2.43 28.70 18.62
N LEU A 257 -3.12 29.30 19.58
CA LEU A 257 -3.22 30.78 19.71
C LEU A 257 -1.92 31.42 20.23
N ARG A 258 -1.11 30.64 20.93
CA ARG A 258 0.13 31.14 21.59
C ARG A 258 1.40 30.79 20.82
N ASN A 259 1.32 29.90 19.86
CA ASN A 259 2.46 29.47 19.05
C ASN A 259 2.29 29.92 17.59
N PRO A 260 3.39 30.05 16.84
CA PRO A 260 3.31 30.24 15.40
C PRO A 260 2.47 29.12 14.75
N PRO A 261 1.72 29.44 13.66
CA PRO A 261 0.91 28.44 12.98
C PRO A 261 1.80 27.35 12.38
N GLY A 262 1.27 26.13 12.30
CA GLY A 262 1.85 25.09 11.47
C GLY A 262 1.81 25.50 9.98
N ARG A 263 2.56 24.79 9.16
CA ARG A 263 2.68 25.07 7.73
C ARG A 263 2.52 23.84 6.87
N PHE A 264 2.28 24.04 5.61
CA PHE A 264 2.39 22.99 4.60
C PHE A 264 3.81 22.97 4.02
N GLU A 265 4.21 21.80 3.52
CA GLU A 265 5.37 21.70 2.63
C GLU A 265 5.20 22.64 1.43
N ASN A 266 6.29 23.21 0.96
CA ASN A 266 6.36 23.82 -0.36
C ASN A 266 6.57 22.74 -1.45
N GLU A 267 6.51 23.12 -2.72
CA GLU A 267 6.65 22.22 -3.86
C GLU A 267 8.01 21.48 -3.88
N ASP A 268 9.09 22.17 -3.54
CA ASP A 268 10.44 21.58 -3.50
C ASP A 268 10.57 20.56 -2.37
N GLU A 269 10.07 20.88 -1.17
CA GLU A 269 10.06 19.96 -0.02
C GLU A 269 9.26 18.70 -0.35
N GLN A 270 8.08 18.84 -0.96
CA GLN A 270 7.25 17.73 -1.38
C GLN A 270 7.95 16.85 -2.41
N ARG A 271 8.54 17.48 -3.43
CA ARG A 271 9.28 16.80 -4.50
C ARG A 271 10.46 16.01 -3.92
N ILE A 272 11.29 16.66 -3.09
CA ILE A 272 12.46 16.03 -2.45
C ILE A 272 12.02 14.84 -1.61
N ALA A 273 11.01 14.98 -0.76
CA ALA A 273 10.56 13.92 0.12
C ALA A 273 9.99 12.70 -0.65
N MET A 274 9.28 12.92 -1.76
CA MET A 274 8.83 11.83 -2.63
C MET A 274 10.01 11.14 -3.33
N LEU A 275 10.94 11.92 -3.89
CA LEU A 275 12.09 11.36 -4.60
C LEU A 275 13.02 10.58 -3.67
N GLU A 276 13.25 11.09 -2.46
CA GLU A 276 14.01 10.38 -1.42
C GLU A 276 13.39 9.03 -1.06
N ASP A 277 12.06 8.94 -0.93
CA ASP A 277 11.38 7.67 -0.65
C ASP A 277 11.59 6.64 -1.78
N PHE A 278 11.42 7.06 -3.04
CA PHE A 278 11.67 6.21 -4.21
C PHE A 278 13.11 5.68 -4.24
N ILE A 279 14.09 6.57 -4.07
CA ILE A 279 15.52 6.22 -4.12
C ILE A 279 15.90 5.36 -2.91
N ALA A 280 15.43 5.69 -1.70
CA ALA A 280 15.76 4.97 -0.49
C ALA A 280 15.23 3.53 -0.53
N SER A 281 13.96 3.33 -0.95
CA SER A 281 13.38 2.01 -1.04
C SER A 281 14.07 1.12 -2.06
N LYS A 282 14.41 1.67 -3.23
CA LYS A 282 15.17 0.97 -4.28
C LYS A 282 16.54 0.54 -3.77
N ARG A 283 17.31 1.49 -3.23
CA ARG A 283 18.67 1.23 -2.71
C ARG A 283 18.67 0.19 -1.59
N GLU A 284 17.72 0.25 -0.68
CA GLU A 284 17.66 -0.71 0.43
C GLU A 284 17.36 -2.12 -0.06
N ILE A 285 16.42 -2.31 -0.98
CA ILE A 285 16.13 -3.62 -1.57
C ILE A 285 17.37 -4.15 -2.33
N GLU A 286 18.01 -3.33 -3.16
CA GLU A 286 19.20 -3.70 -3.93
C GLU A 286 20.40 -4.02 -3.01
N ARG A 287 20.54 -3.30 -1.88
CA ARG A 287 21.54 -3.60 -0.86
C ARG A 287 21.33 -4.96 -0.20
N GLN A 288 20.08 -5.33 0.06
CA GLN A 288 19.71 -6.60 0.69
C GLN A 288 19.73 -7.79 -0.28
N LEU A 289 19.59 -7.52 -1.57
CA LEU A 289 19.52 -8.50 -2.65
C LEU A 289 20.60 -8.22 -3.71
N PRO A 290 21.87 -8.56 -3.45
CA PRO A 290 22.96 -8.29 -4.40
C PRO A 290 22.66 -8.85 -5.80
N GLY A 291 22.83 -8.01 -6.82
CA GLY A 291 22.53 -8.35 -8.22
C GLY A 291 21.08 -8.14 -8.64
N LYS A 292 20.18 -7.81 -7.72
CA LYS A 292 18.80 -7.39 -8.04
C LYS A 292 18.80 -5.98 -8.61
N ASN A 293 18.06 -5.77 -9.69
CA ASN A 293 17.72 -4.46 -10.23
C ASN A 293 16.24 -4.18 -9.95
N VAL A 294 15.94 -3.23 -9.06
CA VAL A 294 14.58 -2.84 -8.71
C VAL A 294 14.09 -1.79 -9.70
N ARG A 295 13.14 -2.17 -10.56
CA ARG A 295 12.66 -1.34 -11.67
C ARG A 295 11.17 -1.04 -11.63
N HIS A 296 10.43 -1.68 -10.73
CA HIS A 296 8.97 -1.58 -10.67
C HIS A 296 8.55 -1.09 -9.29
N TYR A 297 7.61 -0.15 -9.28
CA TYR A 297 7.11 0.47 -8.06
C TYR A 297 5.61 0.26 -7.91
N CYS A 298 5.14 -0.01 -6.72
CA CYS A 298 3.73 -0.03 -6.40
C CYS A 298 3.37 1.13 -5.48
N PHE A 299 2.38 1.92 -5.86
CA PHE A 299 1.93 3.03 -5.02
C PHE A 299 1.16 2.52 -3.79
N PRO A 300 1.61 2.88 -2.56
CA PRO A 300 0.86 2.64 -1.33
C PRO A 300 -0.58 3.13 -1.43
N TRP A 301 -1.50 2.42 -0.79
CA TRP A 301 -2.92 2.76 -0.78
C TRP A 301 -3.58 2.84 -2.16
N PHE A 302 -2.95 2.33 -3.20
CA PHE A 302 -3.36 2.50 -4.60
C PHE A 302 -3.46 3.98 -5.02
N ARG A 303 -2.68 4.86 -4.39
CA ARG A 303 -2.73 6.31 -4.59
C ARG A 303 -1.39 6.85 -5.08
N GLY A 304 -1.36 7.22 -6.34
CA GLY A 304 -0.27 7.96 -6.96
C GLY A 304 -0.79 9.26 -7.59
N SER A 305 0.12 10.14 -7.97
CA SER A 305 -0.15 11.38 -8.70
C SER A 305 0.72 11.44 -9.95
N ARG A 306 0.47 12.42 -10.83
CA ARG A 306 1.35 12.67 -11.99
C ARG A 306 2.76 13.02 -11.52
N LEU A 307 2.89 13.89 -10.52
CA LEU A 307 4.18 14.21 -9.92
C LEU A 307 4.89 12.97 -9.40
N ALA A 308 4.21 12.12 -8.62
CA ALA A 308 4.79 10.89 -8.12
C ALA A 308 5.22 9.92 -9.24
N SER A 309 4.44 9.84 -10.33
CA SER A 309 4.81 9.05 -11.50
C SER A 309 6.07 9.57 -12.18
N ALA A 310 6.17 10.90 -12.42
CA ALA A 310 7.35 11.52 -13.00
C ALA A 310 8.61 11.32 -12.12
N LEU A 311 8.46 11.48 -10.80
CA LEU A 311 9.55 11.28 -9.84
C LEU A 311 9.99 9.82 -9.73
N SER A 312 9.06 8.87 -9.86
CA SER A 312 9.42 7.45 -9.89
C SER A 312 10.26 7.12 -11.13
N PHE A 313 9.94 7.71 -12.30
CA PHE A 313 10.75 7.58 -13.49
C PHE A 313 12.14 8.21 -13.32
N GLU A 314 12.22 9.39 -12.71
CA GLU A 314 13.49 10.05 -12.36
C GLU A 314 14.35 9.19 -11.42
N ALA A 315 13.72 8.45 -10.49
CA ALA A 315 14.39 7.48 -9.61
C ALA A 315 14.79 6.16 -10.33
N GLY A 316 14.48 6.04 -11.63
CA GLY A 316 14.85 4.89 -12.46
C GLY A 316 13.89 3.71 -12.41
N TYR A 317 12.61 3.93 -12.06
CA TYR A 317 11.57 2.94 -12.23
C TYR A 317 11.01 3.00 -13.67
N VAL A 318 10.59 1.86 -14.19
CA VAL A 318 10.02 1.73 -15.55
C VAL A 318 8.52 1.45 -15.54
N SER A 319 7.98 1.04 -14.41
CA SER A 319 6.53 0.89 -14.23
C SER A 319 6.05 1.23 -12.83
N ASN A 320 4.78 1.64 -12.78
CA ASN A 320 4.04 1.90 -11.54
C ASN A 320 2.79 1.04 -11.48
N ALA A 321 2.61 0.31 -10.37
CA ALA A 321 1.39 -0.44 -10.11
C ALA A 321 0.36 0.42 -9.35
N TRP A 322 -0.88 0.43 -9.84
CA TRP A 322 -2.01 1.21 -9.37
C TRP A 322 -3.19 0.33 -8.94
N GLY A 323 -4.21 0.91 -8.39
CA GLY A 323 -5.48 0.23 -8.13
C GLY A 323 -6.41 0.17 -9.35
N SER A 324 -7.50 -0.57 -9.23
CA SER A 324 -8.39 -1.02 -10.28
C SER A 324 -9.24 0.05 -11.01
N LEU A 325 -9.12 1.32 -10.68
CA LEU A 325 -9.98 2.39 -11.23
C LEU A 325 -9.24 3.43 -12.08
N VAL A 326 -8.07 3.11 -12.55
CA VAL A 326 -7.36 3.99 -13.48
C VAL A 326 -7.88 3.73 -14.89
N SER A 327 -8.33 4.79 -15.55
CA SER A 327 -8.79 4.74 -16.95
C SER A 327 -7.74 4.09 -17.84
N SER A 328 -8.18 3.26 -18.79
CA SER A 328 -7.32 2.64 -19.81
C SER A 328 -6.46 3.63 -20.62
N THR A 329 -6.78 4.91 -20.55
CA THR A 329 -6.04 6.00 -21.21
C THR A 329 -4.72 6.38 -20.51
N MET A 330 -4.42 5.84 -19.34
CA MET A 330 -3.19 6.14 -18.59
C MET A 330 -2.15 5.01 -18.65
N ARG A 331 -2.16 4.18 -19.67
CA ARG A 331 -1.24 3.03 -19.80
C ARG A 331 0.21 3.42 -20.02
N TYR A 332 0.42 4.60 -20.60
CA TYR A 332 1.74 5.15 -20.88
C TYR A 332 1.70 6.64 -20.59
N SER A 333 2.46 7.10 -19.62
CA SER A 333 2.56 8.52 -19.32
C SER A 333 3.49 9.24 -20.32
N GLU A 334 3.42 10.55 -20.36
CA GLU A 334 4.36 11.39 -21.12
C GLU A 334 5.82 11.10 -20.72
N GLU A 335 6.04 10.64 -19.48
CA GLU A 335 7.35 10.25 -18.96
C GLU A 335 7.81 8.84 -19.39
N LYS A 336 7.10 8.16 -20.27
CA LYS A 336 7.43 6.80 -20.75
C LYS A 336 7.48 5.75 -19.64
N ILE A 337 6.68 5.90 -18.58
CA ILE A 337 6.53 4.93 -17.51
C ILE A 337 5.27 4.10 -17.72
N TRP A 338 5.36 2.79 -17.53
CA TRP A 338 4.25 1.89 -17.72
C TRP A 338 3.33 1.85 -16.48
N HIS A 339 2.03 2.00 -16.67
CA HIS A 339 1.05 1.92 -15.58
C HIS A 339 0.35 0.56 -15.55
N ILE A 340 0.57 -0.19 -14.48
CA ILE A 340 -0.03 -1.50 -14.26
C ILE A 340 -1.31 -1.34 -13.45
N THR A 341 -2.47 -1.50 -14.07
CA THR A 341 -3.76 -1.52 -13.38
C THR A 341 -4.03 -2.91 -12.81
N ARG A 342 -4.30 -3.00 -11.51
CA ARG A 342 -4.48 -4.28 -10.81
C ARG A 342 -5.91 -4.48 -10.35
N LEU A 343 -6.40 -5.70 -10.47
CA LEU A 343 -7.72 -6.13 -10.05
C LEU A 343 -7.65 -6.92 -8.74
N PRO A 344 -8.70 -6.90 -7.89
CA PRO A 344 -8.83 -7.83 -6.79
C PRO A 344 -8.69 -9.29 -7.23
N CYS A 345 -7.96 -10.10 -6.47
CA CYS A 345 -7.62 -11.49 -6.82
C CYS A 345 -8.84 -12.38 -7.12
N ARG A 346 -10.01 -12.11 -6.51
CA ARG A 346 -11.24 -12.87 -6.79
C ARG A 346 -11.68 -12.84 -8.26
N TYR A 347 -11.27 -11.83 -9.05
CA TYR A 347 -11.57 -11.74 -10.48
C TYR A 347 -10.75 -12.73 -11.35
N ILE A 348 -9.80 -13.46 -10.77
CA ILE A 348 -9.16 -14.62 -11.43
C ILE A 348 -10.21 -15.61 -11.88
N PHE A 349 -11.27 -15.85 -11.10
CA PHE A 349 -12.37 -16.72 -11.50
C PHE A 349 -13.26 -16.15 -12.63
N ARG A 350 -13.02 -14.90 -13.06
CA ARG A 350 -13.68 -14.30 -14.23
C ARG A 350 -12.86 -14.43 -15.51
N LEU A 351 -11.63 -14.86 -15.42
CA LEU A 351 -10.83 -15.19 -16.61
C LEU A 351 -11.51 -16.30 -17.41
N PRO A 352 -11.35 -16.31 -18.75
CA PRO A 352 -11.86 -17.38 -19.60
C PRO A 352 -11.29 -18.74 -19.23
N GLY A 353 -12.15 -19.72 -19.06
CA GLY A 353 -11.70 -21.07 -18.71
C GLY A 353 -12.78 -21.97 -18.13
N ARG A 354 -12.42 -23.24 -17.96
CA ARG A 354 -13.29 -24.23 -17.30
C ARG A 354 -13.42 -23.87 -15.81
N GLY A 355 -14.64 -23.89 -15.29
CA GLY A 355 -14.91 -23.53 -13.90
C GLY A 355 -15.05 -22.03 -13.65
N ARG A 356 -15.14 -21.21 -14.71
CA ARG A 356 -15.43 -19.79 -14.62
C ARG A 356 -16.66 -19.52 -13.76
N ARG A 357 -16.56 -18.56 -12.83
CA ARG A 357 -17.66 -18.22 -11.92
C ARG A 357 -18.47 -17.03 -12.42
N GLY A 358 -19.78 -17.06 -12.24
CA GLY A 358 -20.63 -15.89 -12.49
C GLY A 358 -20.24 -14.69 -11.63
N LEU A 359 -20.43 -13.46 -12.14
CA LEU A 359 -20.02 -12.21 -11.47
C LEU A 359 -20.66 -12.10 -10.08
N SER A 360 -21.94 -12.42 -9.90
CA SER A 360 -22.63 -12.39 -8.62
C SER A 360 -21.91 -13.26 -7.57
N ARG A 361 -21.49 -14.46 -7.95
CA ARG A 361 -20.77 -15.38 -7.06
C ARG A 361 -19.38 -14.84 -6.67
N VAL A 362 -18.68 -14.16 -7.59
CA VAL A 362 -17.38 -13.55 -7.33
C VAL A 362 -17.50 -12.35 -6.38
N LEU A 363 -18.58 -11.57 -6.46
CA LEU A 363 -18.81 -10.42 -5.61
C LEU A 363 -19.29 -10.80 -4.20
N THR A 364 -19.97 -11.95 -4.03
CA THR A 364 -20.49 -12.41 -2.72
C THR A 364 -19.47 -13.21 -1.93
N HIS A 365 -18.53 -13.91 -2.59
CA HIS A 365 -17.44 -14.63 -1.92
C HIS A 365 -16.29 -13.66 -1.61
N ARG A 366 -16.22 -13.20 -0.38
CA ARG A 366 -15.02 -12.53 0.15
C ARG A 366 -13.97 -13.61 0.39
N ALA A 367 -12.86 -13.53 -0.36
CA ALA A 367 -11.64 -14.24 -0.02
C ALA A 367 -11.01 -13.55 1.20
#